data_a4e3c0c8240c38db8b7177c87eec6466
#
_entry.id   a4e3c0c8240c38db8b7177c87eec6466
#
_cell.length_a   1.000
_cell.length_b   1.000
_cell.length_c   1.000
_cell.angle_alpha   90.00
_cell.angle_beta   90.00
_cell.angle_gamma   90.00
#
_symmetry.space_group_name_H-M   'P 1'
#
loop_
_entity.id
_entity.type
_entity.pdbx_description
1 polymer ?
#
loop_
_entity_poly.entity_id
_entity_poly.type
_entity_poly.pdbx_seq_one_letter_code
_entity_poly.pdbx_strand_id
1 'polypeptide(L)'
;MRDLFLAAPKKMRAEKLDEYASYLVERDGELNVRERWLSKREASIAKHEAPPAATAPMDEAEFRRQYKKLDKHALRDPEMLLLLGLVKVNSAESYGVECNFQRTLARAESFGNDTLMRILCEETYHTRILLSSAKHYGIEVDQPYRPPSALRIMINGIATAPDVIALPLTLAGELIATLMFQKLLEIVPRVLRHRPEIRDAIEERIIEICTDEHGHISFNRMLAGNLELAELRVILAMTARVMRSVFPEMVALGAFPIDILQELPLLADPKRIPEPVRRDAFLA
;
A
#
# COMPACT_ATOMS: atom_id res chain seq x y z
N MET A 1 16.23 -10.73 -8.13
CA MET A 1 15.36 -11.49 -7.22
C MET A 1 15.25 -12.92 -7.75
N ARG A 2 15.61 -13.92 -6.95
CA ARG A 2 15.37 -15.33 -7.30
C ARG A 2 13.85 -15.57 -7.28
N ASP A 3 13.42 -16.69 -7.87
CA ASP A 3 12.01 -17.04 -8.01
C ASP A 3 11.17 -16.61 -6.77
N LEU A 4 10.17 -15.76 -6.98
CA LEU A 4 9.30 -15.22 -5.93
C LEU A 4 8.57 -16.32 -5.14
N PHE A 5 8.40 -17.48 -5.76
CA PHE A 5 7.65 -18.62 -5.23
C PHE A 5 8.55 -19.68 -4.55
N LEU A 6 9.83 -19.39 -4.36
CA LEU A 6 10.79 -20.25 -3.66
C LEU A 6 11.35 -19.53 -2.43
N ALA A 7 11.32 -20.23 -1.29
CA ALA A 7 11.91 -19.70 -0.07
C ALA A 7 13.43 -19.62 -0.17
N ALA A 8 13.99 -18.51 0.28
CA ALA A 8 15.42 -18.41 0.48
C ALA A 8 15.90 -19.35 1.60
N PRO A 9 17.19 -19.80 1.60
CA PRO A 9 17.74 -20.59 2.69
C PRO A 9 17.51 -19.94 4.06
N LYS A 10 17.21 -20.73 5.10
CA LYS A 10 16.88 -20.23 6.44
C LYS A 10 17.90 -19.22 6.99
N LYS A 11 19.19 -19.50 6.82
CA LYS A 11 20.26 -18.58 7.25
C LYS A 11 20.16 -17.23 6.55
N MET A 12 20.01 -17.21 5.24
CA MET A 12 19.85 -15.98 4.45
C MET A 12 18.60 -15.19 4.87
N ARG A 13 17.49 -15.89 5.15
CA ARG A 13 16.26 -15.23 5.61
C ARG A 13 16.47 -14.52 6.95
N ALA A 14 17.16 -15.18 7.90
CA ALA A 14 17.45 -14.57 9.20
C ALA A 14 18.36 -13.34 9.05
N GLU A 15 19.45 -13.43 8.28
CA GLU A 15 20.36 -12.32 8.01
C GLU A 15 19.60 -11.13 7.38
N LYS A 16 18.70 -11.39 6.42
CA LYS A 16 17.91 -10.34 5.77
C LYS A 16 16.84 -9.71 6.66
N LEU A 17 16.27 -10.46 7.60
CA LEU A 17 15.37 -9.92 8.61
C LEU A 17 16.10 -8.96 9.57
N ASP A 18 17.32 -9.29 9.98
CA ASP A 18 18.15 -8.41 10.82
C ASP A 18 18.59 -7.15 10.05
N GLU A 19 18.95 -7.28 8.77
CA GLU A 19 19.25 -6.14 7.90
C GLU A 19 18.02 -5.22 7.75
N TYR A 20 16.84 -5.80 7.58
CA TYR A 20 15.59 -5.03 7.47
C TYR A 20 15.23 -4.31 8.77
N ALA A 21 15.37 -4.98 9.92
CA ALA A 21 15.15 -4.34 11.20
C ALA A 21 16.08 -3.12 11.39
N SER A 22 17.35 -3.25 11.00
CA SER A 22 18.33 -2.15 11.06
C SER A 22 17.96 -1.01 10.10
N TYR A 23 17.54 -1.34 8.88
CA TYR A 23 17.05 -0.37 7.90
C TYR A 23 15.87 0.44 8.44
N LEU A 24 14.87 -0.21 9.07
CA LEU A 24 13.72 0.48 9.64
C LEU A 24 14.13 1.45 10.76
N VAL A 25 15.06 1.04 11.65
CA VAL A 25 15.56 1.94 12.70
C VAL A 25 16.25 3.17 12.09
N GLU A 26 17.05 2.97 11.05
CA GLU A 26 17.72 4.08 10.36
C GLU A 26 16.71 5.00 9.65
N ARG A 27 15.73 4.44 8.96
CA ARG A 27 14.71 5.16 8.19
C ARG A 27 13.73 5.92 9.08
N ASP A 28 13.21 5.27 10.10
CA ASP A 28 12.08 5.73 10.90
C ASP A 28 12.49 6.48 12.17
N GLY A 29 13.69 6.20 12.68
CA GLY A 29 14.17 6.77 13.94
C GLY A 29 13.53 6.08 15.16
N GLU A 30 13.20 6.86 16.19
CA GLU A 30 12.56 6.36 17.41
C GLU A 30 11.10 5.96 17.15
N LEU A 31 10.67 4.89 17.82
CA LEU A 31 9.32 4.38 17.77
C LEU A 31 8.59 4.62 19.10
N ASN A 32 7.42 5.25 19.04
CA ASN A 32 6.46 5.27 20.14
C ASN A 32 5.24 4.41 19.77
N VAL A 33 5.24 3.17 20.23
CA VAL A 33 4.19 2.18 19.93
C VAL A 33 2.81 2.66 20.36
N ARG A 34 2.70 3.33 21.53
CA ARG A 34 1.43 3.78 22.09
C ARG A 34 0.77 4.84 21.21
N GLU A 35 1.56 5.72 20.65
CA GLU A 35 1.09 6.83 19.81
C GLU A 35 1.14 6.49 18.32
N ARG A 36 1.65 5.32 17.96
CA ARG A 36 1.92 4.91 16.57
C ARG A 36 2.75 5.96 15.83
N TRP A 37 3.83 6.39 16.45
CA TRP A 37 4.65 7.50 16.01
C TRP A 37 6.09 7.06 15.72
N LEU A 38 6.68 7.65 14.65
CA LEU A 38 8.03 7.42 14.17
C LEU A 38 8.76 8.76 14.02
N SER A 39 9.83 8.98 14.79
CA SER A 39 10.44 10.30 14.96
C SER A 39 10.95 10.95 13.67
N LYS A 40 11.50 10.16 12.75
CA LYS A 40 12.00 10.69 11.47
C LYS A 40 10.91 10.87 10.41
N ARG A 41 9.73 10.26 10.61
CA ARG A 41 8.59 10.34 9.68
C ARG A 41 7.67 11.54 9.98
N GLU A 42 7.71 12.07 11.19
CA GLU A 42 6.81 13.14 11.64
C GLU A 42 6.91 14.40 10.78
N ALA A 43 8.12 14.79 10.38
CA ALA A 43 8.31 15.95 9.51
C ALA A 43 7.70 15.74 8.12
N SER A 44 7.79 14.54 7.56
CA SER A 44 7.17 14.17 6.29
C SER A 44 5.64 14.15 6.41
N ILE A 45 5.09 13.60 7.51
CA ILE A 45 3.64 13.65 7.80
C ILE A 45 3.16 15.10 7.85
N ALA A 46 3.82 15.93 8.65
CA ALA A 46 3.45 17.34 8.79
C ALA A 46 3.45 18.07 7.44
N LYS A 47 4.42 17.77 6.57
CA LYS A 47 4.49 18.30 5.21
C LYS A 47 3.27 17.87 4.37
N HIS A 48 2.91 16.57 4.39
CA HIS A 48 1.79 16.05 3.61
C HIS A 48 0.43 16.48 4.15
N GLU A 49 0.31 16.72 5.45
CA GLU A 49 -0.92 17.19 6.09
C GLU A 49 -1.09 18.70 6.06
N ALA A 50 -0.04 19.47 5.76
CA ALA A 50 -0.13 20.91 5.59
C ALA A 50 -1.18 21.30 4.54
N PRO A 51 -1.74 22.53 4.65
CA PRO A 51 -2.60 23.05 3.58
C PRO A 51 -1.88 22.99 2.24
N PRO A 52 -2.57 22.49 1.17
CA PRO A 52 -1.93 22.32 -0.13
C PRO A 52 -1.56 23.68 -0.75
N ALA A 53 -0.37 23.76 -1.36
CA ALA A 53 0.10 24.96 -2.07
C ALA A 53 -0.77 25.26 -3.31
N ALA A 54 -1.34 24.21 -3.93
CA ALA A 54 -2.25 24.34 -5.07
C ALA A 54 -3.52 23.54 -4.83
N THR A 55 -4.65 24.11 -5.24
CA THR A 55 -5.96 23.48 -5.17
C THR A 55 -6.66 23.50 -6.53
N ALA A 56 -7.46 22.47 -6.77
CA ALA A 56 -8.31 22.34 -7.95
C ALA A 56 -9.68 21.81 -7.49
N PRO A 57 -10.56 22.65 -6.93
CA PRO A 57 -11.82 22.22 -6.36
C PRO A 57 -12.61 21.32 -7.30
N MET A 58 -13.09 20.20 -6.79
CA MET A 58 -13.89 19.22 -7.51
C MET A 58 -15.33 19.29 -7.03
N ASP A 59 -16.28 18.88 -7.87
CA ASP A 59 -17.67 18.76 -7.46
C ASP A 59 -17.82 17.70 -6.37
N GLU A 60 -17.97 18.13 -5.13
CA GLU A 60 -18.09 17.26 -3.97
C GLU A 60 -19.33 16.38 -4.04
N ALA A 61 -20.46 16.89 -4.53
CA ALA A 61 -21.69 16.11 -4.63
C ALA A 61 -21.51 14.96 -5.63
N GLU A 62 -20.88 15.24 -6.76
CA GLU A 62 -20.53 14.23 -7.76
C GLU A 62 -19.51 13.23 -7.20
N PHE A 63 -18.45 13.70 -6.53
CA PHE A 63 -17.48 12.83 -5.87
C PHE A 63 -18.18 11.87 -4.89
N ARG A 64 -19.03 12.38 -3.98
CA ARG A 64 -19.76 11.56 -2.99
C ARG A 64 -20.72 10.56 -3.64
N ARG A 65 -21.36 10.94 -4.75
CA ARG A 65 -22.23 10.06 -5.53
C ARG A 65 -21.44 8.90 -6.13
N GLN A 66 -20.33 9.19 -6.81
CA GLN A 66 -19.46 8.20 -7.46
C GLN A 66 -18.73 7.32 -6.42
N TYR A 67 -18.40 7.87 -5.27
CA TYR A 67 -17.77 7.15 -4.17
C TYR A 67 -18.67 6.05 -3.62
N LYS A 68 -19.98 6.33 -3.48
CA LYS A 68 -20.97 5.32 -3.05
C LYS A 68 -21.19 4.23 -4.12
N LYS A 69 -21.29 4.65 -5.36
CA LYS A 69 -21.55 3.75 -6.50
C LYS A 69 -20.98 4.34 -7.77
N LEU A 70 -19.85 3.82 -8.21
CA LEU A 70 -19.21 4.24 -9.45
C LEU A 70 -20.12 3.97 -10.64
N ASP A 71 -20.46 5.01 -11.40
CA ASP A 71 -21.07 4.88 -12.70
C ASP A 71 -19.96 4.78 -13.78
N LYS A 72 -19.61 3.54 -14.10
CA LYS A 72 -18.53 3.23 -15.06
C LYS A 72 -18.79 3.76 -16.47
N HIS A 73 -20.02 4.09 -16.81
CA HIS A 73 -20.39 4.57 -18.15
C HIS A 73 -20.43 6.09 -18.22
N ALA A 74 -20.81 6.76 -17.14
CA ALA A 74 -20.90 8.21 -17.08
C ALA A 74 -19.57 8.88 -16.67
N LEU A 75 -18.85 8.31 -15.69
CA LEU A 75 -17.63 8.92 -15.20
C LEU A 75 -16.46 8.62 -16.13
N ARG A 76 -15.98 9.69 -16.81
CA ARG A 76 -14.79 9.64 -17.67
C ARG A 76 -13.69 10.60 -17.23
N ASP A 77 -13.94 11.38 -16.17
CA ASP A 77 -12.94 12.31 -15.64
C ASP A 77 -11.82 11.52 -14.95
N PRO A 78 -10.60 11.53 -15.49
CA PRO A 78 -9.49 10.76 -14.93
C PRO A 78 -8.98 11.34 -13.62
N GLU A 79 -9.15 12.65 -13.34
CA GLU A 79 -8.76 13.22 -12.05
C GLU A 79 -9.70 12.74 -10.94
N MET A 80 -11.01 12.72 -11.21
CA MET A 80 -11.98 12.17 -10.25
C MET A 80 -11.79 10.67 -10.03
N LEU A 81 -11.52 9.90 -11.09
CA LEU A 81 -11.18 8.47 -10.95
C LEU A 81 -9.94 8.25 -10.09
N LEU A 82 -8.90 9.07 -10.30
CA LEU A 82 -7.67 9.01 -9.51
C LEU A 82 -7.96 9.28 -8.02
N LEU A 83 -8.67 10.37 -7.72
CA LEU A 83 -8.99 10.72 -6.34
C LEU A 83 -9.86 9.65 -5.67
N LEU A 84 -10.92 9.19 -6.36
CA LEU A 84 -11.78 8.11 -5.87
C LEU A 84 -10.96 6.84 -5.57
N GLY A 85 -10.06 6.48 -6.45
CA GLY A 85 -9.18 5.33 -6.28
C GLY A 85 -8.28 5.47 -5.04
N LEU A 86 -7.57 6.61 -4.90
CA LEU A 86 -6.70 6.86 -3.75
C LEU A 86 -7.46 6.82 -2.42
N VAL A 87 -8.64 7.46 -2.35
CA VAL A 87 -9.45 7.47 -1.12
C VAL A 87 -10.02 6.09 -0.80
N LYS A 88 -10.37 5.28 -1.79
CA LYS A 88 -10.84 3.90 -1.55
C LYS A 88 -9.73 2.94 -1.15
N VAL A 89 -8.54 3.09 -1.71
CA VAL A 89 -7.34 2.34 -1.28
C VAL A 89 -7.02 2.70 0.17
N ASN A 90 -6.97 3.99 0.50
CA ASN A 90 -6.81 4.46 1.87
C ASN A 90 -7.78 3.78 2.85
N SER A 91 -9.05 3.65 2.46
CA SER A 91 -10.06 3.01 3.32
C SER A 91 -9.82 1.52 3.54
N ALA A 92 -9.25 0.84 2.55
CA ALA A 92 -8.90 -0.56 2.66
C ALA A 92 -7.70 -0.76 3.59
N GLU A 93 -6.67 0.06 3.45
CA GLU A 93 -5.49 0.07 4.33
C GLU A 93 -5.87 0.41 5.77
N SER A 94 -6.62 1.49 5.98
CA SER A 94 -7.10 1.88 7.32
C SER A 94 -7.87 0.75 8.01
N TYR A 95 -8.76 0.07 7.27
CA TYR A 95 -9.48 -1.09 7.79
C TYR A 95 -8.53 -2.26 8.10
N GLY A 96 -7.52 -2.48 7.25
CA GLY A 96 -6.47 -3.48 7.45
C GLY A 96 -5.67 -3.24 8.72
N VAL A 97 -5.21 -2.01 8.93
CA VAL A 97 -4.48 -1.59 10.12
C VAL A 97 -5.28 -1.87 11.39
N GLU A 98 -6.55 -1.43 11.43
CA GLU A 98 -7.40 -1.62 12.61
C GLU A 98 -7.69 -3.11 12.90
N CYS A 99 -8.01 -3.89 11.86
CA CYS A 99 -8.31 -5.32 12.02
C CYS A 99 -7.09 -6.13 12.47
N ASN A 100 -5.89 -5.75 12.01
CA ASN A 100 -4.67 -6.52 12.29
C ASN A 100 -3.92 -6.02 13.53
N PHE A 101 -4.31 -4.91 14.14
CA PHE A 101 -3.57 -4.28 15.24
C PHE A 101 -3.27 -5.26 16.39
N GLN A 102 -4.27 -5.94 16.93
CA GLN A 102 -4.11 -6.87 18.04
C GLN A 102 -3.24 -8.08 17.68
N ARG A 103 -3.39 -8.59 16.46
CA ARG A 103 -2.54 -9.68 15.97
C ARG A 103 -1.09 -9.22 15.84
N THR A 104 -0.86 -8.02 15.32
CA THR A 104 0.48 -7.45 15.16
C THR A 104 1.16 -7.26 16.51
N LEU A 105 0.44 -6.77 17.53
CA LEU A 105 0.96 -6.68 18.89
C LEU A 105 1.39 -8.04 19.43
N ALA A 106 0.52 -9.05 19.39
CA ALA A 106 0.82 -10.39 19.88
C ALA A 106 2.02 -11.02 19.15
N ARG A 107 2.14 -10.79 17.85
CA ARG A 107 3.29 -11.27 17.05
C ARG A 107 4.57 -10.50 17.37
N ALA A 108 4.51 -9.19 17.58
CA ALA A 108 5.67 -8.37 17.92
C ALA A 108 6.31 -8.85 19.22
N GLU A 109 5.51 -9.20 20.23
CA GLU A 109 6.02 -9.78 21.48
C GLU A 109 6.77 -11.10 21.24
N SER A 110 6.27 -11.96 20.35
CA SER A 110 6.93 -13.23 20.01
C SER A 110 8.15 -13.08 19.10
N PHE A 111 8.22 -11.99 18.32
CA PHE A 111 9.31 -11.72 17.40
C PHE A 111 10.54 -11.13 18.10
N GLY A 112 10.35 -10.54 19.28
CA GLY A 112 11.41 -10.03 20.13
C GLY A 112 12.08 -8.74 19.63
N ASN A 113 11.46 -8.05 18.64
CA ASN A 113 11.91 -6.74 18.16
C ASN A 113 10.74 -5.87 17.66
N ASP A 114 11.04 -4.61 17.38
CA ASP A 114 10.05 -3.59 17.01
C ASP A 114 9.63 -3.61 15.53
N THR A 115 10.17 -4.51 14.71
CA THR A 115 9.97 -4.53 13.25
C THR A 115 8.49 -4.49 12.86
N LEU A 116 7.68 -5.39 13.43
CA LEU A 116 6.24 -5.46 13.13
C LEU A 116 5.49 -4.20 13.55
N MET A 117 5.91 -3.58 14.64
CA MET A 117 5.29 -2.34 15.12
C MET A 117 5.66 -1.15 14.26
N ARG A 118 6.89 -1.11 13.72
CA ARG A 118 7.31 -0.09 12.75
C ARG A 118 6.53 -0.21 11.45
N ILE A 119 6.39 -1.42 10.88
CA ILE A 119 5.55 -1.67 9.72
C ILE A 119 4.11 -1.18 9.98
N LEU A 120 3.52 -1.49 11.14
CA LEU A 120 2.18 -1.02 11.48
C LEU A 120 2.07 0.51 11.56
N CYS A 121 3.13 1.19 12.02
CA CYS A 121 3.19 2.64 12.03
C CYS A 121 3.32 3.20 10.60
N GLU A 122 4.13 2.59 9.73
CA GLU A 122 4.22 2.95 8.31
C GLU A 122 2.87 2.80 7.61
N GLU A 123 2.15 1.69 7.82
CA GLU A 123 0.80 1.49 7.30
C GLU A 123 -0.20 2.55 7.80
N THR A 124 -0.12 2.93 9.08
CA THR A 124 -0.93 4.04 9.61
C THR A 124 -0.57 5.36 8.94
N TYR A 125 0.70 5.55 8.62
CA TYR A 125 1.21 6.70 7.90
C TYR A 125 0.72 6.76 6.45
N HIS A 126 0.72 5.63 5.72
CA HIS A 126 0.17 5.55 4.36
C HIS A 126 -1.29 6.03 4.32
N THR A 127 -2.11 5.63 5.30
CA THR A 127 -3.51 6.07 5.35
C THR A 127 -3.64 7.58 5.48
N ARG A 128 -2.77 8.25 6.24
CA ARG A 128 -2.79 9.70 6.44
C ARG A 128 -2.38 10.44 5.16
N ILE A 129 -1.30 10.01 4.51
CA ILE A 129 -0.80 10.71 3.31
C ILE A 129 -1.69 10.49 2.09
N LEU A 130 -2.31 9.34 1.93
CA LEU A 130 -3.29 9.10 0.86
C LEU A 130 -4.51 10.00 1.04
N LEU A 131 -5.04 10.06 2.27
CA LEU A 131 -6.21 10.89 2.57
C LEU A 131 -5.94 12.37 2.35
N SER A 132 -4.72 12.83 2.65
CA SER A 132 -4.33 14.23 2.46
C SER A 132 -4.38 14.65 0.97
N SER A 133 -4.36 13.72 0.03
CA SER A 133 -4.51 14.01 -1.40
C SER A 133 -5.87 14.62 -1.73
N ALA A 134 -6.91 14.32 -0.94
CA ALA A 134 -8.25 14.88 -1.14
C ALA A 134 -8.30 16.39 -0.87
N LYS A 135 -7.40 16.92 -0.03
CA LYS A 135 -7.34 18.35 0.29
C LYS A 135 -7.04 19.21 -0.94
N HIS A 136 -6.28 18.70 -1.92
CA HIS A 136 -6.01 19.41 -3.19
C HIS A 136 -7.29 19.69 -3.99
N TYR A 137 -8.33 18.90 -3.76
CA TYR A 137 -9.61 19.00 -4.46
C TYR A 137 -10.72 19.64 -3.62
N GLY A 138 -10.39 20.11 -2.43
CA GLY A 138 -11.38 20.66 -1.49
C GLY A 138 -12.38 19.62 -0.96
N ILE A 139 -12.03 18.34 -1.05
CA ILE A 139 -12.86 17.23 -0.57
C ILE A 139 -12.46 16.90 0.86
N GLU A 140 -13.41 17.02 1.77
CA GLU A 140 -13.27 16.52 3.15
C GLU A 140 -13.81 15.09 3.25
N VAL A 141 -12.97 14.19 3.79
CA VAL A 141 -13.36 12.81 4.00
C VAL A 141 -13.55 12.57 5.48
N ASP A 142 -14.79 12.87 5.95
CA ASP A 142 -15.14 12.86 7.38
C ASP A 142 -15.30 11.48 7.99
N GLN A 143 -15.47 10.46 7.17
CA GLN A 143 -15.66 9.09 7.63
C GLN A 143 -14.86 8.12 6.79
N PRO A 144 -14.14 7.17 7.44
CA PRO A 144 -13.51 6.09 6.72
C PRO A 144 -14.59 5.30 5.97
N TYR A 145 -14.41 5.19 4.67
CA TYR A 145 -15.24 4.31 3.85
C TYR A 145 -15.09 2.88 4.36
N ARG A 146 -16.21 2.21 4.55
CA ARG A 146 -16.17 0.78 4.85
C ARG A 146 -15.88 0.00 3.58
N PRO A 147 -14.78 -0.75 3.51
CA PRO A 147 -14.50 -1.58 2.34
C PRO A 147 -15.67 -2.54 2.06
N PRO A 148 -15.92 -2.91 0.80
CA PRO A 148 -16.93 -3.91 0.44
C PRO A 148 -16.73 -5.23 1.18
N SER A 149 -17.82 -5.97 1.39
CA SER A 149 -17.83 -7.19 2.22
C SER A 149 -16.79 -8.22 1.81
N ALA A 150 -16.55 -8.40 0.51
CA ALA A 150 -15.55 -9.34 0.00
C ALA A 150 -14.13 -8.99 0.48
N LEU A 151 -13.77 -7.70 0.43
CA LEU A 151 -12.46 -7.23 0.90
C LEU A 151 -12.37 -7.32 2.43
N ARG A 152 -13.43 -6.98 3.16
CA ARG A 152 -13.47 -7.13 4.62
C ARG A 152 -13.29 -8.58 5.08
N ILE A 153 -13.92 -9.53 4.39
CA ILE A 153 -13.75 -10.96 4.68
C ILE A 153 -12.29 -11.37 4.47
N MET A 154 -11.67 -10.91 3.39
CA MET A 154 -10.26 -11.20 3.10
C MET A 154 -9.34 -10.60 4.16
N ILE A 155 -9.51 -9.33 4.52
CA ILE A 155 -8.71 -8.65 5.56
C ILE A 155 -8.92 -9.31 6.93
N ASN A 156 -10.16 -9.63 7.30
CA ASN A 156 -10.44 -10.38 8.53
C ASN A 156 -9.81 -11.78 8.51
N GLY A 157 -9.73 -12.41 7.34
CA GLY A 157 -9.00 -13.67 7.15
C GLY A 157 -7.52 -13.52 7.50
N ILE A 158 -6.88 -12.43 7.06
CA ILE A 158 -5.50 -12.12 7.45
C ILE A 158 -5.39 -11.97 8.98
N ALA A 159 -6.33 -11.27 9.62
CA ALA A 159 -6.30 -11.00 11.05
C ALA A 159 -6.53 -12.26 11.92
N THR A 160 -7.25 -13.26 11.44
CA THR A 160 -7.73 -14.40 12.26
C THR A 160 -7.21 -15.77 11.83
N ALA A 161 -6.75 -15.93 10.58
CA ALA A 161 -6.25 -17.20 10.07
C ALA A 161 -4.88 -17.57 10.66
N PRO A 162 -4.52 -18.87 10.67
CA PRO A 162 -3.15 -19.30 10.95
C PRO A 162 -2.13 -18.67 9.99
N ASP A 163 -0.88 -18.55 10.41
CA ASP A 163 0.18 -17.90 9.63
C ASP A 163 0.38 -18.52 8.24
N VAL A 164 0.19 -19.82 8.11
CA VAL A 164 0.27 -20.52 6.82
C VAL A 164 -0.70 -19.98 5.77
N ILE A 165 -1.83 -19.39 6.19
CA ILE A 165 -2.83 -18.75 5.31
C ILE A 165 -2.67 -17.23 5.32
N ALA A 166 -2.48 -16.64 6.51
CA ALA A 166 -2.42 -15.19 6.66
C ALA A 166 -1.21 -14.58 5.95
N LEU A 167 -0.04 -15.21 6.05
CA LEU A 167 1.19 -14.68 5.47
C LEU A 167 1.16 -14.62 3.93
N PRO A 168 0.75 -15.66 3.18
CA PRO A 168 0.60 -15.54 1.73
C PRO A 168 -0.54 -14.58 1.32
N LEU A 169 -1.60 -14.42 2.11
CA LEU A 169 -2.64 -13.41 1.86
C LEU A 169 -2.09 -11.99 2.01
N THR A 170 -1.33 -11.73 3.07
CA THR A 170 -0.65 -10.43 3.28
C THR A 170 0.29 -10.16 2.12
N LEU A 171 1.20 -11.09 1.82
CA LEU A 171 2.15 -10.94 0.73
C LEU A 171 1.47 -10.73 -0.63
N ALA A 172 0.33 -11.37 -0.89
CA ALA A 172 -0.44 -11.15 -2.11
C ALA A 172 -1.05 -9.73 -2.15
N GLY A 173 -1.53 -9.23 -1.02
CA GLY A 173 -2.01 -7.85 -0.89
C GLY A 173 -0.92 -6.83 -1.21
N GLU A 174 0.22 -6.94 -0.55
CA GLU A 174 1.40 -6.07 -0.75
C GLU A 174 1.87 -6.07 -2.21
N LEU A 175 2.00 -7.24 -2.83
CA LEU A 175 2.42 -7.37 -4.22
C LEU A 175 1.47 -6.68 -5.20
N ILE A 176 0.16 -6.80 -4.99
CA ILE A 176 -0.85 -6.18 -5.85
C ILE A 176 -0.88 -4.66 -5.62
N ALA A 177 -0.85 -4.22 -4.36
CA ALA A 177 -0.85 -2.81 -4.00
C ALA A 177 0.39 -2.09 -4.57
N THR A 178 1.57 -2.66 -4.37
CA THR A 178 2.82 -2.09 -4.89
C THR A 178 2.83 -1.99 -6.41
N LEU A 179 2.37 -3.02 -7.15
CA LEU A 179 2.22 -2.95 -8.60
C LEU A 179 1.24 -1.85 -9.02
N MET A 180 0.12 -1.72 -8.30
CA MET A 180 -0.86 -0.68 -8.57
C MET A 180 -0.27 0.72 -8.35
N PHE A 181 0.43 0.94 -7.24
CA PHE A 181 1.10 2.22 -6.96
C PHE A 181 2.21 2.53 -7.98
N GLN A 182 3.01 1.55 -8.40
CA GLN A 182 4.00 1.77 -9.46
C GLN A 182 3.34 2.19 -10.78
N LYS A 183 2.21 1.57 -11.15
CA LYS A 183 1.44 2.01 -12.33
C LYS A 183 0.86 3.40 -12.16
N LEU A 184 0.46 3.79 -10.95
CA LEU A 184 0.01 5.15 -10.68
C LEU A 184 1.13 6.17 -10.90
N LEU A 185 2.39 5.87 -10.60
CA LEU A 185 3.54 6.74 -10.92
C LEU A 185 3.68 6.99 -12.43
N GLU A 186 3.24 6.06 -13.30
CA GLU A 186 3.20 6.26 -14.75
C GLU A 186 1.95 7.02 -15.22
N ILE A 187 0.85 6.94 -14.47
CA ILE A 187 -0.47 7.48 -14.83
C ILE A 187 -0.62 8.93 -14.36
N VAL A 188 -0.20 9.23 -13.13
CA VAL A 188 -0.35 10.55 -12.49
C VAL A 188 0.21 11.68 -13.34
N PRO A 189 1.41 11.58 -13.95
CA PRO A 189 1.93 12.62 -14.86
C PRO A 189 1.03 12.93 -16.06
N ARG A 190 0.33 11.93 -16.56
CA ARG A 190 -0.59 12.07 -17.71
C ARG A 190 -1.92 12.67 -17.30
N VAL A 191 -2.47 12.19 -16.18
CA VAL A 191 -3.76 12.66 -15.66
C VAL A 191 -3.65 14.10 -15.18
N LEU A 192 -2.59 14.44 -14.46
CA LEU A 192 -2.38 15.75 -13.85
C LEU A 192 -1.41 16.65 -14.64
N ARG A 193 -1.27 16.42 -15.95
CA ARG A 193 -0.34 17.20 -16.82
C ARG A 193 -0.56 18.72 -16.77
N HIS A 194 -1.80 19.15 -16.52
CA HIS A 194 -2.18 20.56 -16.44
C HIS A 194 -2.13 21.13 -15.01
N ARG A 195 -1.71 20.34 -14.02
CA ARG A 195 -1.67 20.67 -12.59
C ARG A 195 -0.36 20.22 -11.98
N PRO A 196 0.78 20.82 -12.37
CA PRO A 196 2.10 20.31 -12.00
C PRO A 196 2.31 20.22 -10.48
N GLU A 197 1.85 21.21 -9.70
CA GLU A 197 2.04 21.22 -8.24
C GLU A 197 1.23 20.12 -7.54
N ILE A 198 0.01 19.84 -8.00
CA ILE A 198 -0.81 18.73 -7.47
C ILE A 198 -0.21 17.39 -7.87
N ARG A 199 0.25 17.29 -9.14
CA ARG A 199 0.95 16.11 -9.66
C ARG A 199 2.14 15.77 -8.79
N ASP A 200 3.04 16.72 -8.61
CA ASP A 200 4.29 16.52 -7.88
C ASP A 200 4.01 16.11 -6.42
N ALA A 201 3.00 16.72 -5.78
CA ALA A 201 2.58 16.36 -4.44
C ALA A 201 1.98 14.94 -4.34
N ILE A 202 1.22 14.49 -5.33
CA ILE A 202 0.64 13.13 -5.35
C ILE A 202 1.72 12.11 -5.70
N GLU A 203 2.61 12.39 -6.66
CA GLU A 203 3.75 11.52 -6.98
C GLU A 203 4.66 11.31 -5.77
N GLU A 204 4.98 12.35 -5.03
CA GLU A 204 5.81 12.26 -3.82
C GLU A 204 5.19 11.29 -2.80
N ARG A 205 3.88 11.38 -2.57
CA ARG A 205 3.16 10.46 -1.66
C ARG A 205 3.22 9.01 -2.14
N ILE A 206 3.01 8.79 -3.42
CA ILE A 206 3.05 7.43 -4.00
C ILE A 206 4.47 6.87 -3.95
N ILE A 207 5.50 7.68 -4.17
CA ILE A 207 6.91 7.28 -4.03
C ILE A 207 7.20 6.84 -2.60
N GLU A 208 6.75 7.61 -1.62
CA GLU A 208 6.91 7.31 -0.19
C GLU A 208 6.30 5.95 0.15
N ILE A 209 5.03 5.72 -0.24
CA ILE A 209 4.34 4.45 -0.03
C ILE A 209 5.06 3.31 -0.75
N CYS A 210 5.36 3.45 -2.04
CA CYS A 210 6.08 2.41 -2.79
C CYS A 210 7.40 2.01 -2.16
N THR A 211 8.10 2.97 -1.54
CA THR A 211 9.38 2.71 -0.87
C THR A 211 9.21 1.78 0.31
N ASP A 212 8.19 2.03 1.14
CA ASP A 212 7.87 1.20 2.30
C ASP A 212 7.34 -0.18 1.87
N GLU A 213 6.42 -0.22 0.89
CA GLU A 213 5.82 -1.45 0.37
C GLU A 213 6.85 -2.45 -0.16
N HIS A 214 7.90 -2.00 -0.81
CA HIS A 214 9.01 -2.89 -1.21
C HIS A 214 9.71 -3.52 0.01
N GLY A 215 9.83 -2.79 1.09
CA GLY A 215 10.31 -3.29 2.37
C GLY A 215 9.37 -4.34 2.97
N HIS A 216 8.06 -4.04 2.98
CA HIS A 216 7.02 -4.96 3.47
C HIS A 216 6.99 -6.27 2.67
N ILE A 217 7.08 -6.20 1.33
CA ILE A 217 7.22 -7.39 0.46
C ILE A 217 8.45 -8.20 0.86
N SER A 218 9.61 -7.55 1.00
CA SER A 218 10.86 -8.20 1.36
C SER A 218 10.74 -8.89 2.72
N PHE A 219 10.19 -8.21 3.72
CA PHE A 219 9.96 -8.74 5.06
C PHE A 219 9.03 -9.95 5.05
N ASN A 220 7.83 -9.81 4.48
CA ASN A 220 6.84 -10.89 4.42
C ASN A 220 7.38 -12.12 3.67
N ARG A 221 8.16 -11.89 2.60
CA ARG A 221 8.81 -12.97 1.86
C ARG A 221 9.89 -13.68 2.68
N MET A 222 10.64 -12.97 3.54
CA MET A 222 11.63 -13.60 4.42
C MET A 222 10.96 -14.42 5.54
N LEU A 223 9.77 -14.06 5.98
CA LEU A 223 9.00 -14.86 6.93
C LEU A 223 8.43 -16.13 6.27
N ALA A 224 8.05 -16.08 5.01
CA ALA A 224 7.41 -17.18 4.31
C ALA A 224 8.37 -18.36 4.08
N GLY A 225 7.87 -19.58 4.36
CA GLY A 225 8.52 -20.83 4.01
C GLY A 225 8.07 -21.36 2.65
N ASN A 226 8.50 -22.58 2.31
CA ASN A 226 8.16 -23.20 1.03
C ASN A 226 6.66 -23.48 0.88
N LEU A 227 5.97 -23.80 1.96
CA LEU A 227 4.53 -24.09 1.94
C LEU A 227 3.72 -22.82 1.60
N GLU A 228 3.99 -21.74 2.33
CA GLU A 228 3.33 -20.45 2.12
C GLU A 228 3.57 -19.90 0.71
N LEU A 229 4.80 -20.03 0.19
CA LEU A 229 5.13 -19.56 -1.15
C LEU A 229 4.58 -20.47 -2.26
N ALA A 230 4.40 -21.77 -2.01
CA ALA A 230 3.75 -22.68 -2.95
C ALA A 230 2.27 -22.31 -3.18
N GLU A 231 1.57 -21.87 -2.13
CA GLU A 231 0.16 -21.45 -2.20
C GLU A 231 -0.01 -20.05 -2.76
N LEU A 232 1.04 -19.22 -2.71
CA LEU A 232 0.98 -17.80 -3.08
C LEU A 232 0.42 -17.56 -4.48
N ARG A 233 0.70 -18.43 -5.48
CA ARG A 233 0.18 -18.26 -6.85
C ARG A 233 -1.35 -18.29 -6.90
N VAL A 234 -1.96 -19.23 -6.19
CA VAL A 234 -3.43 -19.38 -6.16
C VAL A 234 -4.04 -18.24 -5.39
N ILE A 235 -3.48 -17.94 -4.21
CA ILE A 235 -3.93 -16.86 -3.34
C ILE A 235 -3.82 -15.52 -4.06
N LEU A 236 -2.72 -15.25 -4.75
CA LEU A 236 -2.49 -14.03 -5.51
C LEU A 236 -3.55 -13.83 -6.62
N ALA A 237 -3.85 -14.88 -7.39
CA ALA A 237 -4.88 -14.83 -8.43
C ALA A 237 -6.29 -14.57 -7.84
N MET A 238 -6.60 -15.17 -6.70
CA MET A 238 -7.86 -14.94 -5.99
C MET A 238 -7.94 -13.52 -5.42
N THR A 239 -6.90 -13.07 -4.74
CA THR A 239 -6.79 -11.72 -4.17
C THR A 239 -6.91 -10.66 -5.27
N ALA A 240 -6.19 -10.81 -6.38
CA ALA A 240 -6.28 -9.90 -7.52
C ALA A 240 -7.70 -9.82 -8.09
N ARG A 241 -8.44 -10.94 -8.15
CA ARG A 241 -9.84 -10.92 -8.60
C ARG A 241 -10.74 -10.14 -7.66
N VAL A 242 -10.58 -10.32 -6.34
CA VAL A 242 -11.33 -9.56 -5.32
C VAL A 242 -10.99 -8.07 -5.43
N MET A 243 -9.72 -7.71 -5.37
CA MET A 243 -9.26 -6.31 -5.43
C MET A 243 -9.70 -5.61 -6.72
N ARG A 244 -9.62 -6.28 -7.87
CA ARG A 244 -10.13 -5.75 -9.14
C ARG A 244 -11.62 -5.43 -9.10
N SER A 245 -12.42 -6.21 -8.40
CA SER A 245 -13.86 -5.95 -8.25
C SER A 245 -14.16 -4.81 -7.29
N VAL A 246 -13.27 -4.59 -6.33
CA VAL A 246 -13.41 -3.57 -5.26
C VAL A 246 -12.90 -2.20 -5.70
N PHE A 247 -11.86 -2.16 -6.55
CA PHE A 247 -11.24 -0.93 -7.06
C PHE A 247 -11.52 -0.71 -8.56
N PRO A 248 -12.79 -0.57 -8.98
CA PRO A 248 -13.11 -0.36 -10.39
C PRO A 248 -12.56 0.95 -10.96
N GLU A 249 -12.29 1.95 -10.12
CA GLU A 249 -11.64 3.21 -10.47
C GLU A 249 -10.21 2.96 -10.95
N MET A 250 -9.45 2.16 -10.21
CA MET A 250 -8.08 1.79 -10.57
C MET A 250 -8.03 0.95 -11.84
N VAL A 251 -9.05 0.11 -12.06
CA VAL A 251 -9.21 -0.63 -13.33
C VAL A 251 -9.48 0.33 -14.49
N ALA A 252 -10.37 1.30 -14.31
CA ALA A 252 -10.73 2.29 -15.33
C ALA A 252 -9.54 3.20 -15.70
N LEU A 253 -8.69 3.54 -14.72
CA LEU A 253 -7.44 4.28 -14.93
C LEU A 253 -6.35 3.45 -15.63
N GLY A 254 -6.46 2.13 -15.67
CA GLY A 254 -5.39 1.23 -16.09
C GLY A 254 -4.29 1.05 -15.03
N ALA A 255 -4.52 1.46 -13.79
CA ALA A 255 -3.60 1.29 -12.67
C ALA A 255 -3.64 -0.12 -12.07
N PHE A 256 -4.73 -0.86 -12.25
CA PHE A 256 -4.81 -2.22 -11.76
C PHE A 256 -4.12 -3.21 -12.71
N PRO A 257 -3.27 -4.14 -12.21
CA PRO A 257 -2.59 -5.14 -13.06
C PRO A 257 -3.61 -5.98 -13.85
N ILE A 258 -3.36 -6.17 -15.16
CA ILE A 258 -4.25 -6.96 -16.03
C ILE A 258 -4.04 -8.45 -15.75
N ASP A 259 -2.79 -8.88 -15.74
CA ASP A 259 -2.36 -10.24 -15.38
C ASP A 259 -1.27 -10.13 -14.30
N ILE A 260 -1.68 -10.34 -13.06
CA ILE A 260 -0.77 -10.20 -11.92
C ILE A 260 0.45 -11.11 -12.03
N LEU A 261 0.30 -12.34 -12.51
CA LEU A 261 1.39 -13.29 -12.59
C LEU A 261 2.41 -12.94 -13.67
N GLN A 262 1.97 -12.31 -14.75
CA GLN A 262 2.87 -11.81 -15.81
C GLN A 262 3.57 -10.51 -15.41
N GLU A 263 2.94 -9.73 -14.55
CA GLU A 263 3.45 -8.41 -14.13
C GLU A 263 4.37 -8.47 -12.90
N LEU A 264 4.31 -9.54 -12.10
CA LEU A 264 5.20 -9.73 -10.94
C LEU A 264 6.71 -9.54 -11.24
N PRO A 265 7.24 -9.95 -12.40
CA PRO A 265 8.64 -9.68 -12.71
C PRO A 265 9.01 -8.20 -12.73
N LEU A 266 8.02 -7.29 -12.83
CA LEU A 266 8.24 -5.83 -12.73
C LEU A 266 8.73 -5.44 -11.33
N LEU A 267 8.21 -6.08 -10.28
CA LEU A 267 8.65 -5.86 -8.90
C LEU A 267 9.98 -6.55 -8.59
N ALA A 268 10.27 -7.65 -9.31
CA ALA A 268 11.46 -8.45 -9.11
C ALA A 268 12.72 -7.89 -9.79
N ASP A 269 12.55 -7.05 -10.83
CA ASP A 269 13.65 -6.44 -11.57
C ASP A 269 13.93 -5.03 -11.03
N PRO A 270 15.04 -4.82 -10.28
CA PRO A 270 15.37 -3.50 -9.75
C PRO A 270 15.46 -2.39 -10.81
N LYS A 271 15.72 -2.75 -12.09
CA LYS A 271 15.79 -1.77 -13.18
C LYS A 271 14.42 -1.22 -13.58
N ARG A 272 13.36 -1.93 -13.21
CA ARG A 272 11.97 -1.54 -13.49
C ARG A 272 11.30 -0.80 -12.33
N ILE A 273 11.93 -0.81 -11.16
CA ILE A 273 11.50 -0.02 -10.02
C ILE A 273 11.89 1.44 -10.30
N PRO A 274 10.96 2.40 -10.18
CA PRO A 274 11.28 3.82 -10.35
C PRO A 274 12.49 4.24 -9.53
N GLU A 275 13.38 5.05 -10.10
CA GLU A 275 14.65 5.41 -9.47
C GLU A 275 14.47 5.99 -8.05
N PRO A 276 13.53 6.94 -7.79
CA PRO A 276 13.35 7.47 -6.45
C PRO A 276 12.97 6.39 -5.42
N VAL A 277 12.12 5.43 -5.81
CA VAL A 277 11.75 4.29 -4.96
C VAL A 277 12.95 3.37 -4.74
N ARG A 278 13.64 3.00 -5.82
CA ARG A 278 14.77 2.06 -5.77
C ARG A 278 15.93 2.54 -4.91
N ARG A 279 16.17 3.87 -4.87
CA ARG A 279 17.25 4.47 -4.10
C ARG A 279 17.06 4.26 -2.60
N ASP A 280 15.83 4.38 -2.13
CA ASP A 280 15.50 4.48 -0.72
C ASP A 280 14.80 3.21 -0.16
N ALA A 281 14.34 2.29 -1.03
CA ALA A 281 13.64 1.08 -0.63
C ALA A 281 14.57 -0.05 -0.20
N PHE A 282 14.13 -0.85 0.75
CA PHE A 282 14.77 -2.12 1.09
C PHE A 282 14.38 -3.20 0.07
N LEU A 283 15.37 -3.69 -0.67
CA LEU A 283 15.18 -4.71 -1.72
C LEU A 283 15.97 -5.99 -1.34
N ALA A 284 15.26 -7.09 -0.96
CA ALA A 284 15.88 -8.36 -0.56
C ALA A 284 15.57 -9.54 -1.49
#